data_a3bd091680acaf9c525e4ea442f3e203
#
_entry.id   a3bd091680acaf9c525e4ea442f3e203
#
_cell.length_a   1.000
_cell.length_b   1.000
_cell.length_c   1.000
_cell.angle_alpha   90.00
_cell.angle_beta   90.00
_cell.angle_gamma   90.00
#
_symmetry.space_group_name_H-M   'P 1'
#
loop_
_entity.id
_entity.type
_entity.pdbx_description
1 polymer ?
#
loop_
_entity_poly.entity_id
_entity_poly.type
_entity_poly.pdbx_seq_one_letter_code
_entity_poly.pdbx_strand_id
1 'polypeptide(L)'
;MAIIHTKQDEYKHWRAAEIKILDNKPVRFRDVCVHEILMGDVDEPDIYVAGPIWEWQESDAGKFVMEHAAEKPYWTRHTDQSSYHQVYRIMARLSEQNEIFWRLKYVDTKN
;
A
#
# COMPACT_ATOMS: atom_id res chain seq x y z
N MET A 1 -1.98 -8.10 15.32
CA MET A 1 -1.74 -7.10 14.26
C MET A 1 -2.96 -6.97 13.38
N ALA A 2 -3.31 -5.76 13.04
CA ALA A 2 -4.50 -5.52 12.25
C ALA A 2 -4.29 -5.91 10.79
N ILE A 3 -5.29 -6.53 10.20
CA ILE A 3 -5.27 -6.86 8.78
C ILE A 3 -5.63 -5.59 8.00
N ILE A 4 -4.96 -5.40 6.88
CA ILE A 4 -5.22 -4.28 6.00
C ILE A 4 -6.63 -4.38 5.43
N HIS A 5 -7.38 -3.29 5.52
CA HIS A 5 -8.75 -3.27 5.03
C HIS A 5 -8.81 -2.97 3.53
N THR A 6 -9.85 -3.49 2.90
CA THR A 6 -10.13 -3.18 1.51
C THR A 6 -10.76 -1.81 1.36
N LYS A 7 -10.52 -1.19 0.21
CA LYS A 7 -11.26 -0.04 -0.26
C LYS A 7 -12.08 -0.49 -1.47
N GLN A 8 -13.38 -0.34 -1.37
CA GLN A 8 -14.29 -0.81 -2.41
C GLN A 8 -14.25 0.04 -3.68
N ASP A 9 -13.98 1.31 -3.54
CA ASP A 9 -14.03 2.24 -4.64
C ASP A 9 -12.79 3.13 -4.57
N GLU A 10 -11.76 2.72 -5.27
CA GLU A 10 -10.49 3.43 -5.20
C GLU A 10 -10.56 4.84 -5.76
N TYR A 11 -11.45 5.10 -6.70
CA TYR A 11 -11.56 6.45 -7.27
C TYR A 11 -12.04 7.45 -6.25
N LYS A 12 -12.93 7.03 -5.36
CA LYS A 12 -13.45 7.91 -4.33
C LYS A 12 -12.49 8.08 -3.17
N HIS A 13 -11.49 7.23 -3.07
CA HIS A 13 -10.59 7.21 -1.93
C HIS A 13 -9.20 7.76 -2.26
N TRP A 14 -8.99 8.18 -3.48
CA TRP A 14 -7.76 8.85 -3.82
C TRP A 14 -7.77 10.23 -3.18
N ARG A 15 -6.85 10.43 -2.28
CA ARG A 15 -6.74 11.68 -1.55
C ARG A 15 -5.54 12.47 -2.04
N ALA A 16 -5.73 13.79 -2.16
CA ALA A 16 -4.62 14.66 -2.50
C ALA A 16 -3.55 14.58 -1.41
N ALA A 17 -2.32 14.89 -1.80
CA ALA A 17 -1.26 15.08 -0.82
C ALA A 17 -1.65 16.20 0.13
N GLU A 18 -1.26 16.10 1.37
CA GLU A 18 -1.54 17.13 2.35
C GLU A 18 -0.28 17.48 3.12
N ILE A 19 -0.26 18.70 3.67
CA ILE A 19 0.85 19.15 4.49
C ILE A 19 0.32 19.37 5.89
N LYS A 20 0.99 18.74 6.86
CA LYS A 20 0.68 18.91 8.28
C LYS A 20 1.86 19.57 8.96
N ILE A 21 1.58 20.35 9.98
CA ILE A 21 2.64 20.95 10.79
C ILE A 21 2.91 20.03 11.97
N LEU A 22 4.11 19.45 12.00
CA LEU A 22 4.56 18.58 13.08
C LEU A 22 5.85 19.14 13.66
N ASP A 23 5.89 19.35 14.97
CA ASP A 23 7.05 19.93 15.66
C ASP A 23 7.51 21.23 14.99
N ASN A 24 6.54 22.07 14.65
CA ASN A 24 6.76 23.37 14.00
C ASN A 24 7.37 23.27 12.60
N LYS A 25 7.27 22.09 11.96
CA LYS A 25 7.79 21.88 10.61
C LYS A 25 6.69 21.37 9.70
N PRO A 26 6.65 21.83 8.44
CA PRO A 26 5.70 21.28 7.48
C PRO A 26 6.15 19.87 7.07
N VAL A 27 5.23 18.92 7.10
CA VAL A 27 5.48 17.55 6.67
C VAL A 27 4.44 17.18 5.64
N ARG A 28 4.88 16.73 4.48
CA ARG A 28 4.00 16.33 3.41
C ARG A 28 3.69 14.85 3.51
N PHE A 29 2.40 14.52 3.37
CA PHE A 29 1.93 13.13 3.36
C PHE A 29 1.20 12.85 2.05
N ARG A 30 1.33 11.64 1.55
CA ARG A 30 0.52 11.18 0.42
C ARG A 30 0.32 9.68 0.47
N ASP A 31 -0.68 9.20 -0.28
CA ASP A 31 -0.91 7.77 -0.42
C ASP A 31 0.03 7.22 -1.47
N VAL A 32 0.73 6.14 -1.12
CA VAL A 32 1.73 5.51 -1.97
C VAL A 32 1.38 4.04 -2.14
N CYS A 33 1.49 3.52 -3.36
CA CYS A 33 1.38 2.09 -3.58
C CYS A 33 2.69 1.44 -3.14
N VAL A 34 2.64 0.69 -2.06
CA VAL A 34 3.83 0.10 -1.47
C VAL A 34 4.04 -1.36 -1.86
N HIS A 35 3.02 -1.99 -2.44
CA HIS A 35 3.15 -3.39 -2.87
C HIS A 35 2.00 -3.75 -3.80
N GLU A 36 2.28 -4.59 -4.79
CA GLU A 36 1.26 -5.16 -5.67
C GLU A 36 1.23 -6.66 -5.53
N ILE A 37 0.02 -7.22 -5.61
CA ILE A 37 -0.17 -8.66 -5.58
C ILE A 37 -0.98 -9.03 -6.81
N LEU A 38 -0.44 -9.94 -7.60
CA LEU A 38 -1.09 -10.44 -8.81
C LEU A 38 -1.75 -11.78 -8.47
N MET A 39 -3.08 -11.81 -8.50
CA MET A 39 -3.83 -13.00 -8.12
C MET A 39 -4.22 -13.90 -9.29
N GLY A 40 -3.99 -13.42 -10.51
CA GLY A 40 -4.39 -14.19 -11.66
C GLY A 40 -5.88 -14.15 -11.92
N ASP A 41 -6.36 -15.06 -12.74
CA ASP A 41 -7.77 -15.14 -13.12
C ASP A 41 -8.41 -16.25 -12.27
N VAL A 42 -8.77 -15.90 -11.04
CA VAL A 42 -9.38 -16.85 -10.11
C VAL A 42 -10.72 -16.33 -9.64
N ASP A 43 -11.61 -17.24 -9.29
CA ASP A 43 -12.90 -16.88 -8.70
C ASP A 43 -12.69 -16.46 -7.25
N GLU A 44 -13.42 -15.44 -6.82
CA GLU A 44 -13.39 -14.94 -5.45
C GLU A 44 -11.96 -14.67 -4.95
N PRO A 45 -11.20 -13.85 -5.67
CA PRO A 45 -9.80 -13.62 -5.30
C PRO A 45 -9.62 -13.01 -3.92
N ASP A 46 -10.64 -12.30 -3.40
CA ASP A 46 -10.55 -11.68 -2.09
C ASP A 46 -10.36 -12.70 -0.97
N ILE A 47 -10.84 -13.93 -1.18
CA ILE A 47 -10.67 -15.00 -0.19
C ILE A 47 -9.20 -15.41 -0.11
N TYR A 48 -8.52 -15.43 -1.24
CA TYR A 48 -7.16 -15.95 -1.32
C TYR A 48 -6.09 -14.90 -1.11
N VAL A 49 -6.43 -13.62 -1.23
CA VAL A 49 -5.42 -12.56 -1.14
C VAL A 49 -4.95 -12.33 0.30
N ALA A 50 -5.69 -12.79 1.28
CA ALA A 50 -5.32 -12.60 2.69
C ALA A 50 -3.93 -13.17 3.00
N GLY A 51 -3.60 -14.34 2.44
CA GLY A 51 -2.29 -14.95 2.65
C GLY A 51 -1.14 -14.07 2.15
N PRO A 52 -1.13 -13.71 0.87
CA PRO A 52 -0.11 -12.81 0.33
C PRO A 52 -0.02 -11.46 1.06
N ILE A 53 -1.15 -10.90 1.48
CA ILE A 53 -1.14 -9.66 2.26
C ILE A 53 -0.41 -9.89 3.58
N TRP A 54 -0.72 -10.98 4.26
CA TRP A 54 -0.08 -11.32 5.53
C TRP A 54 1.42 -11.52 5.35
N GLU A 55 1.83 -12.26 4.30
CA GLU A 55 3.24 -12.48 4.03
C GLU A 55 3.97 -11.16 3.82
N TRP A 56 3.36 -10.24 3.07
CA TRP A 56 3.98 -8.93 2.87
C TRP A 56 4.07 -8.16 4.19
N GLN A 57 3.04 -8.20 5.02
CA GLN A 57 3.07 -7.50 6.31
C GLN A 57 4.19 -8.01 7.20
N GLU A 58 4.54 -9.29 7.09
CA GLU A 58 5.60 -9.88 7.89
C GLU A 58 6.99 -9.70 7.28
N SER A 59 7.08 -9.22 6.06
CA SER A 59 8.37 -8.90 5.44
C SER A 59 8.97 -7.64 6.06
N ASP A 60 10.26 -7.43 5.85
CA ASP A 60 10.91 -6.23 6.37
C ASP A 60 10.28 -4.96 5.82
N ALA A 61 10.01 -4.93 4.51
CA ALA A 61 9.37 -3.78 3.89
C ALA A 61 7.96 -3.55 4.45
N GLY A 62 7.19 -4.63 4.61
CA GLY A 62 5.85 -4.55 5.15
C GLY A 62 5.84 -4.05 6.59
N LYS A 63 6.75 -4.55 7.40
CA LYS A 63 6.84 -4.11 8.80
C LYS A 63 7.18 -2.62 8.89
N PHE A 64 8.09 -2.16 8.05
CA PHE A 64 8.41 -0.74 8.02
C PHE A 64 7.17 0.09 7.70
N VAL A 65 6.45 -0.30 6.66
CA VAL A 65 5.24 0.44 6.24
C VAL A 65 4.18 0.41 7.33
N MET A 66 3.91 -0.77 7.90
CA MET A 66 2.88 -0.90 8.94
C MET A 66 3.21 -0.05 10.16
N GLU A 67 4.49 0.11 10.46
CA GLU A 67 4.91 0.90 11.62
C GLU A 67 4.85 2.39 11.36
N HIS A 68 5.17 2.83 10.13
CA HIS A 68 5.35 4.25 9.82
C HIS A 68 4.20 4.90 9.09
N ALA A 69 3.23 4.13 8.62
CA ALA A 69 2.08 4.71 7.93
C ALA A 69 1.27 5.60 8.87
N ALA A 70 0.86 6.75 8.37
CA ALA A 70 0.11 7.72 9.17
C ALA A 70 -1.29 7.23 9.52
N GLU A 71 -1.82 6.32 8.70
CA GLU A 71 -3.12 5.69 8.92
C GLU A 71 -2.98 4.22 8.58
N LYS A 72 -3.96 3.42 8.96
CA LYS A 72 -3.96 2.01 8.64
C LYS A 72 -3.89 1.82 7.13
N PRO A 73 -2.93 1.06 6.62
CA PRO A 73 -2.87 0.78 5.18
C PRO A 73 -4.14 0.07 4.71
N TYR A 74 -4.41 0.18 3.42
CA TYR A 74 -5.58 -0.43 2.81
C TYR A 74 -5.17 -1.01 1.45
N TRP A 75 -6.03 -1.86 0.89
CA TRP A 75 -5.79 -2.35 -0.45
C TRP A 75 -6.95 -2.00 -1.38
N THR A 76 -6.62 -1.86 -2.65
CA THR A 76 -7.59 -1.68 -3.72
C THR A 76 -7.43 -2.83 -4.68
N ARG A 77 -8.46 -3.09 -5.45
CA ARG A 77 -8.45 -4.15 -6.45
C ARG A 77 -8.93 -3.62 -7.79
N HIS A 78 -8.26 -4.05 -8.85
CA HIS A 78 -8.75 -3.77 -10.19
C HIS A 78 -8.45 -4.97 -11.08
N THR A 79 -9.15 -5.04 -12.21
CA THR A 79 -8.95 -6.07 -13.20
C THR A 79 -8.07 -5.52 -14.31
N ASP A 80 -6.99 -6.24 -14.64
CA ASP A 80 -6.15 -5.89 -15.77
C ASP A 80 -6.92 -6.19 -17.05
N GLN A 81 -7.17 -5.18 -17.86
CA GLN A 81 -7.99 -5.33 -19.06
C GLN A 81 -7.37 -6.24 -20.12
N SER A 82 -6.06 -6.35 -20.14
CA SER A 82 -5.39 -7.17 -21.16
C SER A 82 -5.34 -8.64 -20.80
N SER A 83 -5.27 -8.99 -19.52
CA SER A 83 -5.12 -10.38 -19.08
C SER A 83 -6.30 -10.88 -18.26
N TYR A 84 -7.17 -10.00 -17.83
CA TYR A 84 -8.29 -10.29 -16.90
C TYR A 84 -7.82 -10.78 -15.55
N HIS A 85 -6.54 -10.59 -15.22
CA HIS A 85 -6.03 -10.92 -13.91
C HIS A 85 -6.43 -9.87 -12.88
N GLN A 86 -6.63 -10.32 -11.65
CA GLN A 86 -6.94 -9.41 -10.54
C GLN A 86 -5.65 -8.87 -9.96
N VAL A 87 -5.59 -7.56 -9.81
CA VAL A 87 -4.42 -6.87 -9.26
C VAL A 87 -4.82 -6.17 -7.98
N TYR A 88 -4.09 -6.47 -6.91
CA TYR A 88 -4.30 -5.82 -5.63
C TYR A 88 -3.15 -4.88 -5.36
N ARG A 89 -3.46 -3.66 -4.94
CA ARG A 89 -2.45 -2.68 -4.57
C ARG A 89 -2.61 -2.36 -3.10
N ILE A 90 -1.52 -2.50 -2.36
CA ILE A 90 -1.49 -2.09 -0.97
C ILE A 90 -1.05 -0.63 -0.94
N MET A 91 -1.90 0.20 -0.36
CA MET A 91 -1.71 1.64 -0.29
C MET A 91 -1.42 2.05 1.15
N ALA A 92 -0.47 2.94 1.31
CA ALA A 92 -0.12 3.46 2.62
C ALA A 92 0.10 4.96 2.54
N ARG A 93 -0.34 5.66 3.56
CA ARG A 93 -0.12 7.10 3.65
C ARG A 93 1.18 7.34 4.38
N LEU A 94 2.18 7.85 3.66
CA LEU A 94 3.52 8.03 4.18
C LEU A 94 3.91 9.51 4.14
N SER A 95 4.69 9.91 5.14
CA SER A 95 5.36 11.20 5.07
C SER A 95 6.41 11.15 3.96
N GLU A 96 6.77 12.31 3.43
CA GLU A 96 7.79 12.39 2.38
C GLU A 96 9.09 11.72 2.81
N GLN A 97 9.51 11.94 4.03
CA GLN A 97 10.74 11.34 4.55
C GLN A 97 10.66 9.81 4.59
N ASN A 98 9.54 9.29 5.08
CA ASN A 98 9.37 7.83 5.16
C ASN A 98 9.21 7.22 3.77
N GLU A 99 8.58 7.92 2.87
CA GLU A 99 8.48 7.45 1.48
C GLU A 99 9.86 7.35 0.84
N ILE A 100 10.69 8.37 1.01
CA ILE A 100 12.05 8.37 0.46
C ILE A 100 12.85 7.21 1.05
N PHE A 101 12.80 7.04 2.38
CA PHE A 101 13.50 5.94 3.04
C PHE A 101 13.05 4.58 2.52
N TRP A 102 11.74 4.38 2.45
CA TRP A 102 11.16 3.14 1.96
C TRP A 102 11.62 2.85 0.53
N ARG A 103 11.56 3.86 -0.33
CA ARG A 103 11.93 3.71 -1.72
C ARG A 103 13.40 3.34 -1.87
N LEU A 104 14.28 4.03 -1.16
CA LEU A 104 15.71 3.77 -1.25
C LEU A 104 16.08 2.40 -0.69
N LYS A 105 15.46 1.99 0.39
CA LYS A 105 15.84 0.75 1.05
C LYS A 105 15.19 -0.49 0.43
N TYR A 106 13.91 -0.40 0.05
CA TYR A 106 13.14 -1.57 -0.31
C TYR A 106 12.76 -1.64 -1.79
N VAL A 107 12.92 -0.58 -2.54
CA VAL A 107 12.53 -0.53 -3.95
C VAL A 107 13.76 -0.35 -4.83
N ASP A 108 14.48 0.77 -4.66
CA ASP A 108 15.55 1.14 -5.57
C ASP A 108 16.81 0.29 -5.43
N THR A 109 16.95 -0.46 -4.33
CA THR A 109 18.09 -1.33 -4.13
C THR A 109 17.91 -2.70 -4.77
N LYS A 110 16.75 -3.01 -5.30
CA LYS A 110 16.51 -4.27 -5.99
C LYS A 110 17.01 -4.21 -7.41
N ASN A 111 17.85 -5.12 -7.76
CA ASN A 111 18.34 -5.24 -9.13
C ASN A 111 18.30 -6.68 -9.57
#